data_2711d43a8475a4523318bafd952e9446
#
_entry.id   2711d43a8475a4523318bafd952e9446
#
_cell.length_a   1.000
_cell.length_b   1.000
_cell.length_c   1.000
_cell.angle_alpha   90.00
_cell.angle_beta   90.00
_cell.angle_gamma   90.00
#
_symmetry.space_group_name_H-M   'P 1'
#
loop_
_entity.id
_entity.type
_entity.pdbx_description
1 polymer ?
#
loop_
_entity_poly.entity_id
_entity_poly.type
_entity_poly.pdbx_seq_one_letter_code
_entity_poly.pdbx_strand_id
1 'polypeptide(L)'
;DPRFRTYYIADEVICENLTARMLKAFGLSLGLATNLAGSAAYSPEELRSPEFTQKYGITASVMDNVLYNYLAQPGDKEKGVVLIVDKPGVCDAFTLKYLYAATSENESDTLKKWAMEHDGDPRYFYGKRSPAYATDPRCQNYDLGNDPIASLNAQIAHVKYVVKNSPAWFHDDNIPNDYRELFPDFVI
;
A
#
# COMPACT_ATOMS: atom_id res chain seq x y z
N ASP A 1 -6.90 -11.56 -3.61
CA ASP A 1 -8.06 -11.52 -2.74
C ASP A 1 -9.17 -12.40 -3.31
N PRO A 2 -9.70 -13.39 -2.55
CA PRO A 2 -10.76 -14.28 -3.03
C PRO A 2 -12.05 -13.56 -3.46
N ARG A 3 -12.32 -12.38 -2.91
CA ARG A 3 -13.52 -11.59 -3.18
C ARG A 3 -13.56 -11.03 -4.61
N PHE A 4 -12.44 -11.02 -5.34
CA PHE A 4 -12.36 -10.61 -6.75
C PHE A 4 -12.59 -11.77 -7.74
N ARG A 5 -12.86 -12.99 -7.24
CA ARG A 5 -13.08 -14.18 -8.07
C ARG A 5 -14.52 -14.35 -8.55
N THR A 6 -15.32 -13.33 -8.44
CA THR A 6 -16.72 -13.31 -8.83
C THR A 6 -17.00 -12.14 -9.77
N TYR A 7 -18.01 -12.30 -10.61
CA TYR A 7 -18.47 -11.24 -11.50
C TYR A 7 -18.98 -9.99 -10.75
N TYR A 8 -19.57 -10.21 -9.59
CA TYR A 8 -20.05 -9.14 -8.73
C TYR A 8 -19.04 -8.83 -7.65
N ILE A 9 -18.52 -7.60 -7.65
CA ILE A 9 -17.64 -7.12 -6.59
C ILE A 9 -18.51 -6.81 -5.38
N ALA A 10 -18.19 -7.42 -4.24
CA ALA A 10 -18.92 -7.20 -3.00
C ALA A 10 -18.80 -5.74 -2.54
N ASP A 11 -19.89 -5.18 -1.98
CA ASP A 11 -19.94 -3.79 -1.52
C ASP A 11 -18.82 -3.47 -0.51
N GLU A 12 -18.43 -4.41 0.34
CA GLU A 12 -17.32 -4.22 1.27
C GLU A 12 -15.99 -3.94 0.56
N VAL A 13 -15.73 -4.60 -0.58
CA VAL A 13 -14.51 -4.38 -1.38
C VAL A 13 -14.55 -2.99 -2.02
N ILE A 14 -15.72 -2.57 -2.48
CA ILE A 14 -15.92 -1.20 -3.01
C ILE A 14 -15.65 -0.19 -1.90
N CYS A 15 -16.19 -0.40 -0.70
CA CYS A 15 -15.96 0.46 0.45
C CYS A 15 -14.49 0.52 0.86
N GLU A 16 -13.78 -0.61 0.90
CA GLU A 16 -12.35 -0.66 1.18
C GLU A 16 -11.55 0.17 0.16
N ASN A 17 -11.84 0.02 -1.14
CA ASN A 17 -11.18 0.79 -2.19
C ASN A 17 -11.48 2.30 -2.12
N LEU A 18 -12.73 2.65 -1.84
CA LEU A 18 -13.11 4.05 -1.65
C LEU A 18 -12.41 4.63 -0.42
N THR A 19 -12.34 3.89 0.68
CA THR A 19 -11.63 4.31 1.90
C THR A 19 -10.16 4.63 1.61
N ALA A 20 -9.44 3.74 0.91
CA ALA A 20 -8.04 3.97 0.55
C ALA A 20 -7.85 5.25 -0.30
N ARG A 21 -8.74 5.48 -1.27
CA ARG A 21 -8.71 6.69 -2.11
C ARG A 21 -9.05 7.96 -1.32
N MET A 22 -10.03 7.86 -0.42
CA MET A 22 -10.44 8.97 0.44
C MET A 22 -9.34 9.34 1.43
N LEU A 23 -8.65 8.37 2.04
CA LEU A 23 -7.50 8.63 2.92
C LEU A 23 -6.43 9.46 2.20
N LYS A 24 -6.10 9.12 0.96
CA LYS A 24 -5.16 9.89 0.14
C LYS A 24 -5.68 11.30 -0.16
N ALA A 25 -6.96 11.43 -0.54
CA ALA A 25 -7.58 12.72 -0.81
C ALA A 25 -7.61 13.63 0.44
N PHE A 26 -7.92 13.07 1.60
CA PHE A 26 -7.83 13.79 2.88
C PHE A 26 -6.40 14.21 3.20
N GLY A 27 -5.42 13.32 3.01
CA GLY A 27 -4.01 13.65 3.18
C GLY A 27 -3.62 14.87 2.35
N LEU A 28 -3.99 14.89 1.06
CA LEU A 28 -3.75 16.05 0.18
C LEU A 28 -4.43 17.32 0.70
N SER A 29 -5.67 17.24 1.17
CA SER A 29 -6.40 18.39 1.71
C SER A 29 -5.78 18.95 3.00
N LEU A 30 -5.08 18.11 3.75
CA LEU A 30 -4.31 18.46 4.94
C LEU A 30 -2.87 18.90 4.62
N GLY A 31 -2.51 19.03 3.35
CA GLY A 31 -1.18 19.50 2.93
C GLY A 31 -0.10 18.43 2.87
N LEU A 32 -0.44 17.15 3.04
CA LEU A 32 0.51 16.08 2.79
C LEU A 32 0.85 16.02 1.30
N ALA A 33 2.10 15.76 0.98
CA ALA A 33 2.56 15.57 -0.40
C ALA A 33 2.79 14.09 -0.71
N THR A 34 2.83 13.74 -2.00
CA THR A 34 3.14 12.37 -2.44
C THR A 34 4.45 11.89 -1.82
N ASN A 35 4.42 10.72 -1.20
CA ASN A 35 5.56 10.06 -0.55
C ASN A 35 5.73 8.63 -1.09
N LEU A 36 6.62 8.45 -2.05
CA LEU A 36 6.89 7.16 -2.70
C LEU A 36 7.86 6.27 -1.90
N ALA A 37 8.36 6.72 -0.75
CA ALA A 37 9.19 5.91 0.12
C ALA A 37 8.36 5.11 1.16
N GLY A 38 7.05 5.37 1.23
CA GLY A 38 6.18 4.72 2.21
C GLY A 38 6.01 3.22 1.99
N SER A 39 5.97 2.77 0.74
CA SER A 39 5.84 1.36 0.35
C SER A 39 7.09 0.53 0.65
N ALA A 40 8.27 1.14 0.60
CA ALA A 40 9.55 0.49 0.86
C ALA A 40 9.94 0.43 2.35
N ALA A 41 9.03 0.82 3.25
CA ALA A 41 9.33 0.92 4.68
C ALA A 41 9.28 -0.41 5.44
N TYR A 42 8.53 -1.39 4.94
CA TYR A 42 8.23 -2.65 5.64
C TYR A 42 8.84 -3.85 4.91
N SER A 43 9.17 -4.90 5.67
CA SER A 43 9.67 -6.13 5.06
C SER A 43 8.53 -6.98 4.47
N PRO A 44 8.82 -7.88 3.50
CA PRO A 44 7.83 -8.83 2.99
C PRO A 44 7.21 -9.72 4.08
N GLU A 45 7.96 -10.06 5.12
CA GLU A 45 7.49 -10.83 6.27
C GLU A 45 6.49 -10.04 7.11
N GLU A 46 6.78 -8.77 7.40
CA GLU A 46 5.88 -7.86 8.12
C GLU A 46 4.57 -7.66 7.35
N LEU A 47 4.65 -7.52 6.03
CA LEU A 47 3.48 -7.34 5.15
C LEU A 47 2.61 -8.60 5.05
N ARG A 48 3.10 -9.75 5.48
CA ARG A 48 2.35 -11.01 5.59
C ARG A 48 1.97 -11.38 7.03
N SER A 49 2.32 -10.54 8.00
CA SER A 49 1.91 -10.71 9.40
C SER A 49 0.55 -10.06 9.66
N PRO A 50 -0.46 -10.81 10.15
CA PRO A 50 -1.73 -10.24 10.56
C PRO A 50 -1.59 -9.16 11.64
N GLU A 51 -0.79 -9.44 12.68
CA GLU A 51 -0.59 -8.53 13.81
C GLU A 51 0.06 -7.23 13.34
N PHE A 52 1.04 -7.33 12.46
CA PHE A 52 1.76 -6.17 11.93
C PHE A 52 0.84 -5.32 11.03
N THR A 53 0.19 -5.94 10.04
CA THR A 53 -0.63 -5.20 9.07
C THR A 53 -1.89 -4.62 9.71
N GLN A 54 -2.48 -5.29 10.70
CA GLN A 54 -3.60 -4.74 11.47
C GLN A 54 -3.18 -3.53 12.31
N LYS A 55 -1.95 -3.48 12.80
CA LYS A 55 -1.43 -2.38 13.61
C LYS A 55 -0.95 -1.21 12.77
N TYR A 56 -0.14 -1.47 11.76
CA TYR A 56 0.60 -0.43 11.02
C TYR A 56 0.07 -0.18 9.61
N GLY A 57 -0.84 -1.02 9.11
CA GLY A 57 -1.26 -1.00 7.70
C GLY A 57 -0.21 -1.66 6.79
N ILE A 58 -0.33 -1.41 5.50
CA ILE A 58 0.55 -1.99 4.47
C ILE A 58 1.57 -1.00 3.91
N THR A 59 1.49 0.25 4.29
CA THR A 59 2.43 1.32 3.88
C THR A 59 2.65 2.29 5.02
N ALA A 60 3.83 2.89 5.09
CA ALA A 60 4.14 3.94 6.07
C ALA A 60 3.47 5.28 5.74
N SER A 61 2.96 5.45 4.51
CA SER A 61 2.24 6.66 4.09
C SER A 61 1.13 6.33 3.09
N VAL A 62 -0.09 6.83 3.34
CA VAL A 62 -1.22 6.77 2.37
C VAL A 62 -0.98 7.67 1.16
N MET A 63 0.04 8.51 1.21
CA MET A 63 0.43 9.37 0.10
C MET A 63 1.26 8.64 -0.97
N ASP A 64 1.57 7.36 -0.75
CA ASP A 64 2.17 6.47 -1.73
C ASP A 64 1.16 6.07 -2.83
N ASN A 65 1.66 5.47 -3.91
CA ASN A 65 0.83 4.97 -5.01
C ASN A 65 0.47 3.48 -4.87
N VAL A 66 0.85 2.83 -3.78
CA VAL A 66 0.44 1.46 -3.48
C VAL A 66 -0.94 1.45 -2.83
N LEU A 67 -1.84 0.61 -3.34
CA LEU A 67 -3.18 0.40 -2.78
C LEU A 67 -3.36 -1.00 -2.20
N TYR A 68 -2.67 -1.98 -2.78
CA TYR A 68 -2.89 -3.40 -2.51
C TYR A 68 -1.62 -4.08 -2.02
N ASN A 69 -1.80 -4.98 -1.06
CA ASN A 69 -0.75 -5.87 -0.58
C ASN A 69 -0.62 -7.08 -1.51
N TYR A 70 0.12 -6.92 -2.61
CA TYR A 70 0.34 -7.99 -3.56
C TYR A 70 1.37 -9.04 -3.09
N LEU A 71 2.05 -8.80 -1.95
CA LEU A 71 2.95 -9.77 -1.32
C LEU A 71 2.18 -10.85 -0.56
N ALA A 72 0.93 -10.58 -0.17
CA ALA A 72 0.08 -11.56 0.48
C ALA A 72 -0.11 -12.80 -0.41
N GLN A 73 -0.03 -13.97 0.20
CA GLN A 73 -0.19 -15.25 -0.46
C GLN A 73 -1.57 -15.84 -0.18
N PRO A 74 -2.02 -16.85 -0.96
CA PRO A 74 -3.27 -17.55 -0.67
C PRO A 74 -3.34 -18.03 0.78
N GLY A 75 -4.44 -17.69 1.47
CA GLY A 75 -4.65 -18.00 2.89
C GLY A 75 -4.20 -16.91 3.88
N ASP A 76 -3.47 -15.89 3.44
CA ASP A 76 -3.04 -14.81 4.34
C ASP A 76 -4.23 -13.89 4.72
N LYS A 77 -5.18 -13.65 3.80
CA LYS A 77 -6.42 -12.90 4.08
C LYS A 77 -7.23 -13.57 5.19
N GLU A 78 -7.40 -14.86 5.12
CA GLU A 78 -8.17 -15.68 6.09
C GLU A 78 -7.51 -15.68 7.47
N LYS A 79 -6.19 -15.44 7.55
CA LYS A 79 -5.46 -15.24 8.81
C LYS A 79 -5.57 -13.82 9.35
N GLY A 80 -6.15 -12.90 8.58
CA GLY A 80 -6.37 -11.52 8.99
C GLY A 80 -5.31 -10.52 8.48
N VAL A 81 -4.49 -10.90 7.49
CA VAL A 81 -3.57 -9.96 6.82
C VAL A 81 -4.39 -8.90 6.08
N VAL A 82 -4.02 -7.64 6.27
CA VAL A 82 -4.65 -6.51 5.58
C VAL A 82 -4.16 -6.47 4.13
N LEU A 83 -5.12 -6.40 3.19
CA LEU A 83 -4.83 -6.45 1.75
C LEU A 83 -4.96 -5.10 1.04
N ILE A 84 -5.64 -4.14 1.65
CA ILE A 84 -5.90 -2.82 1.05
C ILE A 84 -5.54 -1.76 2.10
N VAL A 85 -5.04 -0.62 1.67
CA VAL A 85 -4.77 0.52 2.56
C VAL A 85 -6.05 0.92 3.28
N ASP A 86 -6.05 0.84 4.61
CA ASP A 86 -7.23 1.04 5.47
C ASP A 86 -7.06 2.14 6.52
N LYS A 87 -5.83 2.65 6.68
CA LYS A 87 -5.50 3.66 7.70
C LYS A 87 -4.31 4.52 7.29
N PRO A 88 -4.14 5.72 7.89
CA PRO A 88 -2.91 6.50 7.75
C PRO A 88 -1.70 5.74 8.27
N GLY A 89 -0.56 5.92 7.59
CA GLY A 89 0.71 5.35 8.01
C GLY A 89 1.40 6.16 9.11
N VAL A 90 2.48 5.63 9.64
CA VAL A 90 3.25 6.27 10.71
C VAL A 90 3.91 7.57 10.23
N CYS A 91 4.32 7.62 8.96
CA CYS A 91 4.88 8.83 8.35
C CYS A 91 3.83 9.94 8.24
N ASP A 92 2.60 9.60 7.88
CA ASP A 92 1.50 10.57 7.79
C ASP A 92 1.18 11.16 9.16
N ALA A 93 1.07 10.32 10.18
CA ALA A 93 0.81 10.76 11.55
C ALA A 93 1.93 11.68 12.07
N PHE A 94 3.18 11.33 11.80
CA PHE A 94 4.33 12.17 12.14
C PHE A 94 4.29 13.51 11.39
N THR A 95 4.04 13.49 10.09
CA THR A 95 4.00 14.71 9.27
C THR A 95 2.88 15.63 9.71
N LEU A 96 1.69 15.10 10.02
CA LEU A 96 0.59 15.90 10.54
C LEU A 96 0.91 16.48 11.92
N LYS A 97 1.54 15.70 12.80
CA LYS A 97 2.05 16.23 14.08
C LYS A 97 3.03 17.36 13.85
N TYR A 98 3.99 17.19 12.94
CA TYR A 98 5.00 18.18 12.61
C TYR A 98 4.40 19.49 12.07
N LEU A 99 3.34 19.39 11.26
CA LEU A 99 2.68 20.55 10.64
C LEU A 99 1.71 21.28 11.58
N TYR A 100 1.05 20.57 12.49
CA TYR A 100 -0.13 21.09 13.18
C TYR A 100 -0.05 21.04 14.70
N ALA A 101 0.91 20.34 15.30
CA ALA A 101 0.98 20.30 16.76
C ALA A 101 1.41 21.66 17.32
N ALA A 102 0.72 22.10 18.34
CA ALA A 102 1.15 23.29 19.08
C ALA A 102 2.49 23.03 19.75
N THR A 103 3.42 23.96 19.56
CA THR A 103 4.75 23.93 20.18
C THR A 103 4.86 24.99 21.27
N SER A 104 5.75 24.78 22.21
CA SER A 104 6.12 25.76 23.23
C SER A 104 7.00 26.87 22.64
N GLU A 105 7.46 27.79 23.48
CA GLU A 105 8.19 29.01 23.09
C GLU A 105 9.39 28.86 22.14
N ASN A 106 9.93 27.64 22.00
CA ASN A 106 11.04 27.34 21.07
C ASN A 106 10.65 26.34 20.00
N GLU A 107 9.79 26.75 19.07
CA GLU A 107 9.26 25.92 17.98
C GLU A 107 10.37 25.27 17.15
N SER A 108 11.38 26.03 16.73
CA SER A 108 12.45 25.53 15.87
C SER A 108 13.22 24.36 16.49
N ASP A 109 13.52 24.43 17.79
CA ASP A 109 14.27 23.37 18.48
C ASP A 109 13.39 22.14 18.73
N THR A 110 12.10 22.34 19.00
CA THR A 110 11.13 21.25 19.14
C THR A 110 10.98 20.49 17.85
N LEU A 111 10.82 21.18 16.72
CA LEU A 111 10.69 20.55 15.41
C LEU A 111 11.97 19.80 14.99
N LYS A 112 13.14 20.39 15.24
CA LYS A 112 14.42 19.71 15.02
C LYS A 112 14.54 18.43 15.86
N LYS A 113 14.19 18.49 17.14
CA LYS A 113 14.19 17.32 18.01
C LYS A 113 13.30 16.21 17.48
N TRP A 114 12.07 16.52 17.08
CA TRP A 114 11.15 15.52 16.50
C TRP A 114 11.70 14.90 15.22
N ALA A 115 12.31 15.70 14.34
CA ALA A 115 12.94 15.18 13.13
C ALA A 115 14.12 14.24 13.47
N MET A 116 14.96 14.60 14.43
CA MET A 116 16.11 13.79 14.85
C MET A 116 15.70 12.49 15.57
N GLU A 117 14.55 12.46 16.25
CA GLU A 117 14.04 11.24 16.91
C GLU A 117 13.77 10.10 15.92
N HIS A 118 13.55 10.42 14.65
CA HIS A 118 13.24 9.46 13.59
C HIS A 118 14.31 9.38 12.50
N ASP A 119 15.46 10.00 12.73
CA ASP A 119 16.56 9.98 11.76
C ASP A 119 17.05 8.55 11.53
N GLY A 120 17.19 8.18 10.27
CA GLY A 120 17.60 6.83 9.86
C GLY A 120 16.50 5.74 9.92
N ASP A 121 15.32 6.02 10.45
CA ASP A 121 14.21 5.06 10.45
C ASP A 121 13.46 5.08 9.09
N PRO A 122 13.48 3.98 8.31
CA PRO A 122 12.87 3.94 6.98
C PRO A 122 11.37 4.23 6.98
N ARG A 123 10.69 4.02 8.11
CA ARG A 123 9.25 4.29 8.25
C ARG A 123 8.90 5.79 8.17
N TYR A 124 9.89 6.67 8.34
CA TYR A 124 9.73 8.11 8.31
C TYR A 124 10.42 8.76 7.12
N PHE A 125 10.93 7.96 6.18
CA PHE A 125 11.54 8.49 4.97
C PHE A 125 10.48 9.18 4.11
N TYR A 126 10.91 10.29 3.51
CA TYR A 126 10.11 11.04 2.56
C TYR A 126 10.76 10.99 1.19
N GLY A 127 10.04 10.41 0.23
CA GLY A 127 10.45 10.31 -1.15
C GLY A 127 9.46 11.01 -2.08
N LYS A 128 9.85 12.18 -2.60
CA LYS A 128 9.04 12.91 -3.56
C LYS A 128 8.97 12.15 -4.87
N ARG A 129 7.82 12.26 -5.58
CA ARG A 129 7.70 11.74 -6.94
C ARG A 129 8.89 12.23 -7.77
N SER A 130 9.65 11.26 -8.21
CA SER A 130 10.76 11.54 -9.06
C SER A 130 10.29 11.90 -10.47
N PRO A 131 10.86 12.91 -11.10
CA PRO A 131 10.89 12.98 -12.56
C PRO A 131 11.55 11.70 -13.10
N ALA A 132 11.41 11.41 -14.40
CA ALA A 132 11.91 10.20 -15.07
C ALA A 132 13.40 9.84 -14.83
N TYR A 133 14.11 10.58 -14.03
CA TYR A 133 15.52 10.44 -13.69
C TYR A 133 15.79 10.23 -12.20
N ALA A 134 14.82 9.81 -11.42
CA ALA A 134 15.05 9.55 -10.01
C ALA A 134 16.04 8.44 -9.81
N THR A 135 17.01 8.78 -9.04
CA THR A 135 18.13 7.91 -8.71
C THR A 135 17.89 7.12 -7.43
N ASP A 136 16.88 7.47 -6.61
CA ASP A 136 16.58 6.74 -5.38
C ASP A 136 15.71 5.51 -5.65
N PRO A 137 16.25 4.30 -5.52
CA PRO A 137 15.52 3.07 -5.77
C PRO A 137 14.37 2.81 -4.77
N ARG A 138 14.31 3.56 -3.67
CA ARG A 138 13.23 3.46 -2.67
C ARG A 138 11.99 4.26 -3.04
N CYS A 139 12.06 5.06 -4.10
CA CYS A 139 11.00 5.98 -4.53
C CYS A 139 10.41 5.52 -5.87
N GLN A 140 9.92 4.29 -5.91
CA GLN A 140 9.30 3.71 -7.10
C GLN A 140 7.78 3.84 -7.04
N ASN A 141 7.12 3.70 -8.19
CA ASN A 141 5.67 3.60 -8.24
C ASN A 141 5.26 2.13 -8.17
N TYR A 142 4.23 1.84 -7.39
CA TYR A 142 3.62 0.50 -7.31
C TYR A 142 4.54 -0.61 -6.77
N ASP A 143 5.66 -0.24 -6.14
CA ASP A 143 6.49 -1.16 -5.39
C ASP A 143 5.91 -1.40 -3.98
N LEU A 144 6.30 -2.48 -3.36
CA LEU A 144 5.92 -2.81 -1.99
C LEU A 144 6.97 -3.73 -1.36
N GLY A 145 7.39 -3.35 -0.17
CA GLY A 145 8.40 -4.07 0.60
C GLY A 145 9.83 -3.52 0.41
N ASN A 146 10.65 -3.72 1.43
CA ASN A 146 12.03 -3.22 1.47
C ASN A 146 13.05 -4.16 0.78
N ASP A 147 12.60 -5.32 0.30
CA ASP A 147 13.38 -6.25 -0.54
C ASP A 147 12.75 -6.36 -1.93
N PRO A 148 13.25 -5.62 -2.94
CA PRO A 148 12.70 -5.64 -4.29
C PRO A 148 12.73 -7.02 -4.96
N ILE A 149 13.73 -7.85 -4.63
CA ILE A 149 13.86 -9.19 -5.22
C ILE A 149 12.82 -10.14 -4.64
N ALA A 150 12.66 -10.14 -3.31
CA ALA A 150 11.63 -10.91 -2.64
C ALA A 150 10.23 -10.47 -3.09
N SER A 151 10.01 -9.16 -3.20
CA SER A 151 8.75 -8.58 -3.67
C SER A 151 8.43 -8.98 -5.11
N LEU A 152 9.38 -8.90 -6.02
CA LEU A 152 9.20 -9.33 -7.41
C LEU A 152 8.90 -10.84 -7.51
N ASN A 153 9.62 -11.66 -6.76
CA ASN A 153 9.37 -13.11 -6.74
C ASN A 153 7.97 -13.45 -6.22
N ALA A 154 7.50 -12.75 -5.17
CA ALA A 154 6.16 -12.91 -4.64
C ALA A 154 5.09 -12.48 -5.66
N GLN A 155 5.32 -11.37 -6.37
CA GLN A 155 4.44 -10.90 -7.43
C GLN A 155 4.35 -11.90 -8.59
N ILE A 156 5.49 -12.44 -9.05
CA ILE A 156 5.53 -13.48 -10.10
C ILE A 156 4.77 -14.75 -9.65
N ALA A 157 4.97 -15.18 -8.39
CA ALA A 157 4.25 -16.32 -7.84
C ALA A 157 2.74 -16.07 -7.80
N HIS A 158 2.33 -14.86 -7.41
CA HIS A 158 0.93 -14.44 -7.41
C HIS A 158 0.32 -14.46 -8.81
N VAL A 159 0.97 -13.87 -9.80
CA VAL A 159 0.51 -13.88 -11.19
C VAL A 159 0.38 -15.31 -11.72
N LYS A 160 1.37 -16.17 -11.51
CA LYS A 160 1.29 -17.59 -11.90
C LYS A 160 0.10 -18.31 -11.26
N TYR A 161 -0.15 -18.03 -9.97
CA TYR A 161 -1.29 -18.61 -9.26
C TYR A 161 -2.63 -18.13 -9.85
N VAL A 162 -2.74 -16.85 -10.15
CA VAL A 162 -3.95 -16.27 -10.73
C VAL A 162 -4.20 -16.84 -12.13
N VAL A 163 -3.21 -16.82 -13.01
CA VAL A 163 -3.32 -17.34 -14.37
C VAL A 163 -3.72 -18.82 -14.38
N LYS A 164 -3.13 -19.63 -13.48
CA LYS A 164 -3.46 -21.05 -13.37
C LYS A 164 -4.91 -21.30 -12.95
N ASN A 165 -5.47 -20.46 -12.09
CA ASN A 165 -6.78 -20.69 -11.48
C ASN A 165 -7.91 -19.87 -12.13
N SER A 166 -7.59 -18.84 -12.88
CA SER A 166 -8.59 -17.95 -13.50
C SER A 166 -9.62 -18.69 -14.38
N PRO A 167 -9.27 -19.71 -15.17
CA PRO A 167 -10.28 -20.42 -15.96
C PRO A 167 -11.38 -21.05 -15.10
N ALA A 168 -11.01 -21.56 -13.90
CA ALA A 168 -11.98 -22.17 -12.99
C ALA A 168 -12.83 -21.12 -12.23
N TRP A 169 -12.27 -19.94 -11.97
CA TRP A 169 -12.97 -18.89 -11.26
C TRP A 169 -14.03 -18.18 -12.12
N PHE A 170 -13.81 -18.13 -13.43
CA PHE A 170 -14.69 -17.44 -14.38
C PHE A 170 -15.40 -18.41 -15.31
N HIS A 171 -15.53 -19.67 -14.90
CA HIS A 171 -16.28 -20.68 -15.63
C HIS A 171 -17.77 -20.60 -15.26
N ASP A 172 -18.42 -19.52 -15.70
CA ASP A 172 -19.87 -19.37 -15.65
C ASP A 172 -20.35 -19.09 -17.06
N ASP A 173 -21.27 -19.93 -17.55
CA ASP A 173 -21.84 -19.81 -18.90
C ASP A 173 -22.66 -18.52 -19.09
N ASN A 174 -23.01 -17.85 -18.00
CA ASN A 174 -23.74 -16.59 -18.02
C ASN A 174 -22.82 -15.36 -18.05
N ILE A 175 -21.50 -15.52 -17.95
CA ILE A 175 -20.55 -14.40 -18.04
C ILE A 175 -20.16 -14.19 -19.51
N PRO A 176 -20.37 -12.98 -20.09
CA PRO A 176 -19.91 -12.66 -21.42
C PRO A 176 -18.39 -12.91 -21.59
N ASN A 177 -18.00 -13.45 -22.75
CA ASN A 177 -16.59 -13.72 -23.05
C ASN A 177 -15.69 -12.49 -22.94
N ASP A 178 -16.26 -11.30 -23.20
CA ASP A 178 -15.55 -10.02 -23.10
C ASP A 178 -14.93 -9.79 -21.72
N TYR A 179 -15.56 -10.29 -20.65
CA TYR A 179 -14.98 -10.20 -19.30
C TYR A 179 -13.81 -11.16 -19.08
N ARG A 180 -13.76 -12.26 -19.81
CA ARG A 180 -12.62 -13.20 -19.76
C ARG A 180 -11.40 -12.61 -20.46
N GLU A 181 -11.61 -11.78 -21.48
CA GLU A 181 -10.53 -11.06 -22.18
C GLU A 181 -9.97 -9.90 -21.39
N LEU A 182 -10.80 -9.22 -20.60
CA LEU A 182 -10.37 -8.10 -19.75
C LEU A 182 -9.59 -8.53 -18.50
N PHE A 183 -9.72 -9.80 -18.10
CA PHE A 183 -9.08 -10.29 -16.86
C PHE A 183 -7.55 -10.18 -16.84
N PRO A 184 -6.81 -10.47 -17.92
CA PRO A 184 -5.37 -10.26 -17.96
C PRO A 184 -4.95 -8.81 -17.68
N ASP A 185 -5.75 -7.83 -18.13
CA ASP A 185 -5.46 -6.39 -17.98
C ASP A 185 -5.58 -5.91 -16.52
N PHE A 186 -6.31 -6.66 -15.67
CA PHE A 186 -6.43 -6.36 -14.25
C PHE A 186 -5.36 -7.05 -13.38
N VAL A 187 -4.59 -7.97 -13.95
CA VAL A 187 -3.64 -8.82 -13.21
C VAL A 187 -2.19 -8.42 -13.49
N ILE A 188 -1.94 -7.71 -14.56
CA ILE A 188 -0.65 -7.21 -15.02
C ILE A 188 -0.56 -5.71 -14.70
#